data_f5c2b56ff09c8dea3c1965ad76e048b0
#
_entry.id   f5c2b56ff09c8dea3c1965ad76e048b0
#
_cell.length_a   1.000
_cell.length_b   1.000
_cell.length_c   1.000
_cell.angle_alpha   90.00
_cell.angle_beta   90.00
_cell.angle_gamma   90.00
#
_symmetry.space_group_name_H-M   'P 1'
#
loop_
_entity.id
_entity.type
_entity.pdbx_description
1 polymer ?
#
loop_
_entity_poly.entity_id
_entity_poly.type
_entity_poly.pdbx_seq_one_letter_code
_entity_poly.pdbx_strand_id
1 'polypeptide(L)'
;MNLAAMVGMPGEALRVPRSEWRAALTDAVRAAFAYHYEKNAFYRAQCGDLSPADVTDYEDLQRIPLLPVGMFKQAGSHVLLTAGLADIDTEIRSTGTGGVPSVARRDALTTTRASI
;
A
#
# COMPACT_ATOMS: atom_id res chain seq x y z
N MET A 1 6.16 -9.40 -17.03
CA MET A 1 7.09 -8.81 -16.02
C MET A 1 6.25 -8.28 -14.86
N ASN A 2 6.63 -8.54 -13.65
CA ASN A 2 5.89 -8.02 -12.50
C ASN A 2 6.37 -6.61 -12.11
N LEU A 3 5.58 -5.90 -11.30
CA LEU A 3 5.86 -4.51 -10.93
C LEU A 3 7.22 -4.33 -10.21
N ALA A 4 7.60 -5.27 -9.34
CA ALA A 4 8.86 -5.20 -8.61
C ALA A 4 10.07 -5.29 -9.55
N ALA A 5 9.99 -6.14 -10.58
CA ALA A 5 11.03 -6.23 -11.61
C ALA A 5 11.12 -4.94 -12.44
N MET A 6 9.98 -4.32 -12.76
CA MET A 6 9.96 -3.06 -13.50
C MET A 6 10.61 -1.92 -12.71
N VAL A 7 10.36 -1.84 -11.41
CA VAL A 7 10.96 -0.83 -10.53
C VAL A 7 12.47 -1.03 -10.40
N GLY A 8 12.93 -2.29 -10.38
CA GLY A 8 14.37 -2.61 -10.30
C GLY A 8 15.17 -2.31 -11.57
N MET A 9 14.51 -2.04 -12.70
CA MET A 9 15.15 -1.78 -13.99
C MET A 9 14.55 -0.53 -14.67
N PRO A 10 14.76 0.67 -14.12
CA PRO A 10 14.06 1.87 -14.57
C PRO A 10 14.27 2.20 -16.05
N GLY A 11 15.44 1.94 -16.60
CA GLY A 11 15.71 2.19 -18.02
C GLY A 11 14.92 1.27 -18.96
N GLU A 12 14.69 0.04 -18.56
CA GLU A 12 13.88 -0.92 -19.32
C GLU A 12 12.37 -0.69 -19.06
N ALA A 13 12.03 -0.31 -17.84
CA ALA A 13 10.65 -0.03 -17.46
C ALA A 13 9.99 1.03 -18.34
N LEU A 14 10.74 2.05 -18.77
CA LEU A 14 10.25 3.11 -19.67
C LEU A 14 9.90 2.58 -21.08
N ARG A 15 10.42 1.41 -21.44
CA ARG A 15 10.16 0.77 -22.76
C ARG A 15 9.01 -0.24 -22.71
N VAL A 16 8.51 -0.56 -21.53
CA VAL A 16 7.41 -1.52 -21.36
C VAL A 16 6.11 -0.89 -21.90
N PRO A 17 5.35 -1.61 -22.72
CA PRO A 17 4.05 -1.13 -23.23
C PRO A 17 3.09 -0.77 -22.09
N ARG A 18 2.26 0.24 -22.30
CA ARG A 18 1.28 0.70 -21.31
C ARG A 18 0.34 -0.41 -20.85
N SER A 19 -0.04 -1.31 -21.74
CA SER A 19 -0.89 -2.47 -21.40
C SER A 19 -0.22 -3.41 -20.40
N GLU A 20 1.08 -3.64 -20.52
CA GLU A 20 1.84 -4.45 -19.57
C GLU A 20 1.98 -3.76 -18.22
N TRP A 21 2.20 -2.43 -18.21
CA TRP A 21 2.21 -1.63 -16.99
C TRP A 21 0.87 -1.73 -16.25
N ARG A 22 -0.25 -1.59 -16.97
CA ARG A 22 -1.58 -1.72 -16.38
C ARG A 22 -1.81 -3.10 -15.79
N ALA A 23 -1.43 -4.15 -16.50
CA ALA A 23 -1.55 -5.51 -16.00
C ALA A 23 -0.70 -5.75 -14.75
N ALA A 24 0.57 -5.33 -14.76
CA ALA A 24 1.46 -5.47 -13.62
C ALA A 24 0.98 -4.65 -12.41
N LEU A 25 0.49 -3.43 -12.63
CA LEU A 25 -0.07 -2.59 -11.57
C LEU A 25 -1.34 -3.22 -10.99
N THR A 26 -2.23 -3.70 -11.85
CA THR A 26 -3.48 -4.37 -11.42
C THR A 26 -3.17 -5.57 -10.53
N ASP A 27 -2.26 -6.43 -10.94
CA ASP A 27 -1.87 -7.61 -10.16
C ASP A 27 -1.25 -7.21 -8.80
N ALA A 28 -0.36 -6.23 -8.79
CA ALA A 28 0.28 -5.76 -7.57
C ALA A 28 -0.72 -5.12 -6.59
N VAL A 29 -1.61 -4.28 -7.08
CA VAL A 29 -2.62 -3.61 -6.23
C VAL A 29 -3.66 -4.60 -5.72
N ARG A 30 -4.09 -5.55 -6.55
CA ARG A 30 -4.99 -6.62 -6.11
C ARG A 30 -4.38 -7.46 -5.00
N ALA A 31 -3.11 -7.84 -5.15
CA ALA A 31 -2.39 -8.59 -4.12
C ALA A 31 -2.26 -7.79 -2.81
N ALA A 32 -1.91 -6.51 -2.89
CA ALA A 32 -1.84 -5.63 -1.73
C ALA A 32 -3.22 -5.44 -1.07
N PHE A 33 -4.26 -5.23 -1.86
CA PHE A 33 -5.62 -5.10 -1.37
C PHE A 33 -6.08 -6.37 -0.64
N ALA A 34 -5.87 -7.54 -1.23
CA ALA A 34 -6.21 -8.82 -0.59
C ALA A 34 -5.46 -9.02 0.73
N TYR A 35 -4.19 -8.69 0.76
CA TYR A 35 -3.36 -8.78 1.96
C TYR A 35 -3.89 -7.88 3.09
N HIS A 36 -4.13 -6.60 2.80
CA HIS A 36 -4.63 -5.66 3.80
C HIS A 36 -6.06 -5.99 4.23
N TYR A 37 -6.91 -6.39 3.30
CA TYR A 37 -8.27 -6.82 3.60
C TYR A 37 -8.30 -8.02 4.57
N GLU A 38 -7.45 -9.01 4.32
CA GLU A 38 -7.37 -10.22 5.14
C GLU A 38 -6.76 -9.94 6.52
N LYS A 39 -5.67 -9.19 6.57
CA LYS A 39 -4.85 -9.01 7.77
C LYS A 39 -5.21 -7.81 8.63
N ASN A 40 -5.95 -6.85 8.10
CA ASN A 40 -6.27 -5.60 8.80
C ASN A 40 -7.78 -5.47 8.97
N ALA A 41 -8.28 -5.76 10.16
CA ALA A 41 -9.71 -5.71 10.46
C ALA A 41 -10.30 -4.29 10.35
N PHE A 42 -9.52 -3.27 10.72
CA PHE A 42 -9.92 -1.87 10.58
C PHE A 42 -10.13 -1.50 9.10
N TYR A 43 -9.17 -1.83 8.25
CA TYR A 43 -9.27 -1.56 6.82
C TYR A 43 -10.42 -2.35 6.18
N ARG A 44 -10.58 -3.62 6.53
CA ARG A 44 -11.70 -4.44 6.05
C ARG A 44 -13.06 -3.82 6.38
N ALA A 45 -13.20 -3.24 7.57
CA ALA A 45 -14.44 -2.55 7.95
C ALA A 45 -14.70 -1.32 7.07
N GLN A 46 -13.66 -0.63 6.59
CA GLN A 46 -13.79 0.50 5.67
C GLN A 46 -14.20 0.07 4.24
N CYS A 47 -14.00 -1.19 3.89
CA CYS A 47 -14.33 -1.69 2.56
C CYS A 47 -15.84 -1.90 2.34
N GLY A 48 -16.64 -1.94 3.40
CA GLY A 48 -18.07 -2.20 3.29
C GLY A 48 -18.34 -3.55 2.64
N ASP A 49 -19.11 -3.56 1.55
CA ASP A 49 -19.47 -4.77 0.81
C ASP A 49 -18.43 -5.19 -0.24
N LEU A 50 -17.43 -4.35 -0.50
CA LEU A 50 -16.39 -4.65 -1.47
C LEU A 50 -15.40 -5.68 -0.89
N SER A 51 -15.17 -6.76 -1.63
CA SER A 51 -14.17 -7.78 -1.30
C SER A 51 -13.10 -7.89 -2.38
N PRO A 52 -11.95 -8.53 -2.10
CA PRO A 52 -10.91 -8.73 -3.12
C PRO A 52 -11.38 -9.47 -4.38
N ALA A 53 -12.40 -10.34 -4.25
CA ALA A 53 -12.97 -11.04 -5.40
C ALA A 53 -13.70 -10.12 -6.38
N ASP A 54 -14.14 -8.94 -5.92
CA ASP A 54 -14.86 -7.96 -6.74
C ASP A 54 -13.92 -7.09 -7.58
N VAL A 55 -12.63 -7.14 -7.33
CA VAL A 55 -11.60 -6.35 -8.01
C VAL A 55 -10.84 -7.26 -8.96
N THR A 56 -11.12 -7.18 -10.26
CA THR A 56 -10.58 -8.09 -11.26
C THR A 56 -9.70 -7.42 -12.31
N ASP A 57 -10.03 -6.21 -12.73
CA ASP A 57 -9.32 -5.51 -13.79
C ASP A 57 -8.82 -4.11 -13.34
N TYR A 58 -8.18 -3.40 -14.24
CA TYR A 58 -7.61 -2.09 -13.98
C TYR A 58 -8.65 -1.05 -13.57
N GLU A 59 -9.82 -1.08 -14.18
CA GLU A 59 -10.91 -0.16 -13.90
C GLU A 59 -11.49 -0.36 -12.50
N ASP A 60 -11.48 -1.59 -12.01
CA ASP A 60 -11.95 -1.91 -10.65
C ASP A 60 -11.06 -1.32 -9.55
N LEU A 61 -9.80 -0.98 -9.86
CA LEU A 61 -8.87 -0.42 -8.86
C LEU A 61 -9.40 0.87 -8.23
N GLN A 62 -10.18 1.67 -8.96
CA GLN A 62 -10.79 2.89 -8.45
C GLN A 62 -11.85 2.64 -7.37
N ARG A 63 -12.35 1.43 -7.24
CA ARG A 63 -13.34 1.04 -6.23
C ARG A 63 -12.72 0.75 -4.87
N ILE A 64 -11.40 0.52 -4.85
CA ILE A 64 -10.66 0.21 -3.62
C ILE A 64 -10.70 1.44 -2.69
N PRO A 65 -11.16 1.29 -1.43
CA PRO A 65 -11.22 2.40 -0.50
C PRO A 65 -9.85 2.98 -0.18
N LEU A 66 -9.77 4.31 -0.17
CA LEU A 66 -8.58 5.05 0.24
C LEU A 66 -8.77 5.56 1.66
N LEU A 67 -7.67 5.55 2.42
CA LEU A 67 -7.65 6.13 3.76
C LEU A 67 -7.13 7.58 3.68
N PRO A 68 -7.83 8.55 4.29
CA PRO A 68 -7.31 9.91 4.37
C PRO A 68 -5.96 9.97 5.09
N VAL A 69 -5.04 10.77 4.59
CA VAL A 69 -3.72 10.93 5.20
C VAL A 69 -3.79 11.44 6.64
N GLY A 70 -4.83 12.19 6.99
CA GLY A 70 -5.06 12.67 8.35
C GLY A 70 -5.21 11.56 9.38
N MET A 71 -5.62 10.36 8.98
CA MET A 71 -5.72 9.21 9.88
C MET A 71 -4.34 8.77 10.42
N PHE A 72 -3.28 8.97 9.66
CA PHE A 72 -1.91 8.67 10.10
C PHE A 72 -1.35 9.67 11.12
N LYS A 73 -2.05 10.76 11.33
CA LYS A 73 -1.70 11.82 12.29
C LYS A 73 -2.41 11.67 13.64
N GLN A 74 -3.40 10.80 13.71
CA GLN A 74 -4.20 10.62 14.92
C GLN A 74 -3.52 9.70 15.93
N ALA A 75 -3.80 9.93 17.21
CA ALA A 75 -3.46 9.00 18.27
C ALA A 75 -4.14 7.65 17.98
N GLY A 76 -3.41 6.54 18.18
CA GLY A 76 -3.92 5.23 17.88
C GLY A 76 -3.81 4.83 16.40
N SER A 77 -3.05 5.56 15.58
CA SER A 77 -2.82 5.22 14.16
C SER A 77 -2.20 3.83 13.95
N HIS A 78 -1.76 3.15 15.01
CA HIS A 78 -1.30 1.76 14.95
C HIS A 78 -2.37 0.78 14.42
N VAL A 79 -3.65 1.11 14.50
CA VAL A 79 -4.73 0.29 13.91
C VAL A 79 -4.65 0.23 12.37
N LEU A 80 -3.91 1.17 11.75
CA LEU A 80 -3.65 1.18 10.31
C LEU A 80 -2.54 0.20 9.91
N LEU A 81 -1.84 -0.39 10.88
CA LEU A 81 -0.81 -1.39 10.61
C LEU A 81 -1.43 -2.73 10.23
N THR A 82 -0.98 -3.27 9.13
CA THR A 82 -1.28 -4.66 8.74
C THR A 82 -0.25 -5.63 9.29
N ALA A 83 1.03 -5.22 9.34
CA ALA A 83 2.08 -5.98 10.01
C ALA A 83 1.90 -5.96 11.53
N GLY A 84 2.37 -7.00 12.22
CA GLY A 84 2.40 -7.02 13.69
C GLY A 84 3.33 -5.96 14.25
N LEU A 85 2.99 -5.38 15.41
CA LEU A 85 3.84 -4.37 16.06
C LEU A 85 5.26 -4.89 16.33
N ALA A 86 5.40 -6.19 16.65
CA ALA A 86 6.70 -6.82 16.88
C ALA A 86 7.59 -6.88 15.63
N ASP A 87 6.99 -6.78 14.43
CA ASP A 87 7.71 -6.85 13.15
C ASP A 87 8.14 -5.48 12.63
N ILE A 88 7.79 -4.40 13.33
CA ILE A 88 8.14 -3.05 12.92
C ILE A 88 9.61 -2.79 13.18
N ASP A 89 10.34 -2.46 12.12
CA ASP A 89 11.76 -2.17 12.10
C ASP A 89 12.05 -0.67 12.16
N THR A 90 11.23 0.13 11.45
CA THR A 90 11.48 1.55 11.27
C THR A 90 10.20 2.36 11.44
N GLU A 91 10.31 3.49 12.12
CA GLU A 91 9.26 4.50 12.21
C GLU A 91 9.75 5.80 11.57
N ILE A 92 8.99 6.32 10.61
CA ILE A 92 9.29 7.56 9.90
C ILE A 92 8.19 8.57 10.23
N ARG A 93 8.60 9.77 10.62
CA ARG A 93 7.68 10.86 10.93
C ARG A 93 7.85 12.00 9.94
N SER A 94 6.74 12.63 9.55
CA SER A 94 6.79 13.88 8.79
C SER A 94 7.23 15.03 9.70
N THR A 95 7.58 16.18 9.10
CA THR A 95 8.04 17.38 9.84
C THR A 95 6.98 17.98 10.75
N GLY A 96 5.70 17.64 10.58
CA GLY A 96 4.62 18.16 11.39
C GLY A 96 4.31 19.64 11.17
N THR A 97 4.59 20.20 10.00
CA THR A 97 4.32 21.61 9.65
C THR A 97 2.86 22.02 9.85
N GLY A 98 1.93 21.06 9.82
CA GLY A 98 0.51 21.27 10.15
C GLY A 98 0.15 21.08 11.64
N GLY A 99 1.15 21.01 12.53
CA GLY A 99 0.99 20.82 13.98
C GLY A 99 1.21 19.39 14.46
N VAL A 100 0.64 18.38 13.78
CA VAL A 100 0.78 16.97 14.14
C VAL A 100 1.47 16.22 13.01
N PRO A 101 2.62 15.55 13.26
CA PRO A 101 3.30 14.77 12.24
C PRO A 101 2.52 13.50 11.91
N SER A 102 2.54 13.09 10.64
CA SER A 102 2.13 11.75 10.26
C SER A 102 3.23 10.75 10.60
N VAL A 103 2.82 9.54 10.95
CA VAL A 103 3.73 8.46 11.33
C VAL A 103 3.54 7.30 10.37
N ALA A 104 4.62 6.88 9.73
CA ALA A 104 4.67 5.66 8.91
C ALA A 104 5.58 4.64 9.58
N ARG A 105 5.07 3.44 9.77
CA ARG A 105 5.80 2.31 10.36
C ARG A 105 6.02 1.26 9.29
N ARG A 106 7.23 0.72 9.24
CA ARG A 106 7.64 -0.25 8.22
C ARG A 106 8.30 -1.47 8.87
N ASP A 107 8.05 -2.63 8.32
CA ASP A 107 8.84 -3.82 8.60
C ASP A 107 10.18 -3.79 7.85
N ALA A 108 11.09 -4.73 8.17
CA ALA A 108 12.41 -4.79 7.57
C ALA A 108 12.38 -4.94 6.05
N LEU A 109 11.45 -5.74 5.53
CA LEU A 109 11.30 -5.96 4.09
C LEU A 109 10.88 -4.69 3.36
N THR A 110 9.91 -3.97 3.91
CA THR A 110 9.41 -2.70 3.33
C THR A 110 10.50 -1.63 3.40
N THR A 111 11.24 -1.56 4.50
CA THR A 111 12.37 -0.63 4.64
C THR A 111 13.45 -0.91 3.60
N THR A 112 13.83 -2.17 3.40
CA THR A 112 14.81 -2.58 2.40
C THR A 112 14.36 -2.20 0.98
N ARG A 113 13.11 -2.47 0.63
CA ARG A 113 12.55 -2.14 -0.69
C ARG A 113 12.48 -0.64 -0.95
N ALA A 114 12.26 0.17 0.06
CA ALA A 114 12.20 1.63 -0.07
C ALA A 114 13.59 2.27 -0.21
N SER A 115 14.66 1.53 0.06
CA SER A 115 16.05 2.01 0.00
C SER A 115 16.74 1.71 -1.34
N ILE A 116 16.04 1.07 -2.27
CA ILE A 116 16.51 0.77 -3.64
C ILE A 116 16.04 1.91 -4.55
#